data_d60e64abf6260fe2aef65d7546a02f65
#
_entry.id   d60e64abf6260fe2aef65d7546a02f65
#
_cell.length_a   1.000
_cell.length_b   1.000
_cell.length_c   1.000
_cell.angle_alpha   90.00
_cell.angle_beta   90.00
_cell.angle_gamma   90.00
#
_symmetry.space_group_name_H-M   'P 1'
#
loop_
_entity.id
_entity.type
_entity.pdbx_description
1 polymer ?
#
loop_
_entity_poly.entity_id
_entity_poly.type
_entity_poly.pdbx_seq_one_letter_code
_entity_poly.pdbx_strand_id
1 'polypeptide(L)'
;ASVYDPAIQESDPRSGVEAALSEFDAQWKNLLSSEHTDRRVNNQFIGNLGTLTGQRDQLDSQISKRTAVGSIFTLRQHMDFERDNNLANQFPGGASTVYYEGELRQPLLHRAGLDFNRIAGPSSTPGTFNGVLVARIRTDISLTDFEIGVRDLVSNVENAYWDLYYSYRDLDAKIRARDTALETWRRIEALNQTGRRGGEAEKEAQAREQYYRFEADVQDSLAGRPLDGTRTNNGSRGGTFRGLPGVFVNERRLRLLMNIEAHGDRLIRPAEEPSCAAITFDWQGAAADALARRCELRRQRWQVKRR
;
A
#
# COMPACT_ATOMS: atom_id res chain seq x y z
N ALA A 1 -4.35 -4.01 2.19
CA ALA A 1 -3.30 -4.71 2.95
C ALA A 1 -3.33 -6.19 2.59
N SER A 2 -2.17 -6.79 2.42
CA SER A 2 -1.97 -8.20 2.11
C SER A 2 -1.40 -8.91 3.33
N VAL A 3 -1.63 -10.22 3.45
CA VAL A 3 -1.02 -11.06 4.49
C VAL A 3 0.53 -11.02 4.45
N TYR A 4 1.08 -10.67 3.29
CA TYR A 4 2.53 -10.58 3.07
C TYR A 4 3.12 -9.22 3.45
N ASP A 5 2.31 -8.16 3.60
CA ASP A 5 2.80 -6.81 3.84
C ASP A 5 3.70 -6.69 5.09
N PRO A 6 3.38 -7.34 6.24
CA PRO A 6 4.27 -7.31 7.41
C PRO A 6 5.62 -7.99 7.14
N ALA A 7 5.64 -9.13 6.43
CA ALA A 7 6.87 -9.83 6.08
C ALA A 7 7.72 -9.04 5.08
N ILE A 8 7.08 -8.40 4.10
CA ILE A 8 7.74 -7.51 3.14
C ILE A 8 8.33 -6.29 3.87
N GLN A 9 7.62 -5.72 4.85
CA GLN A 9 8.13 -4.60 5.64
C GLN A 9 9.30 -5.01 6.53
N GLU A 10 9.30 -6.21 7.07
CA GLU A 10 10.40 -6.75 7.88
C GLU A 10 11.66 -7.00 7.05
N SER A 11 11.50 -7.58 5.85
CA SER A 11 12.58 -7.92 4.92
C SER A 11 12.95 -6.79 3.95
N ASP A 12 12.34 -5.61 4.05
CA ASP A 12 12.65 -4.47 3.17
C ASP A 12 14.13 -4.09 3.27
N PRO A 13 14.92 -4.15 2.17
CA PRO A 13 16.35 -3.87 2.17
C PRO A 13 16.70 -2.42 2.51
N ARG A 14 15.72 -1.50 2.55
CA ARG A 14 15.93 -0.08 2.86
C ARG A 14 15.50 0.32 4.27
N SER A 15 14.45 -0.31 4.77
CA SER A 15 13.77 0.12 6.00
C SER A 15 13.39 -1.02 6.95
N GLY A 16 13.70 -2.25 6.57
CA GLY A 16 13.40 -3.44 7.35
C GLY A 16 14.31 -3.65 8.55
N VAL A 17 13.97 -4.64 9.37
CA VAL A 17 14.74 -5.00 10.57
C VAL A 17 16.11 -5.56 10.19
N GLU A 18 16.16 -6.41 9.17
CA GLU A 18 17.39 -6.99 8.63
C GLU A 18 18.34 -5.92 8.09
N ALA A 19 17.81 -4.94 7.34
CA ALA A 19 18.58 -3.81 6.84
C ALA A 19 19.14 -2.96 7.97
N ALA A 20 18.38 -2.73 9.05
CA ALA A 20 18.84 -1.98 10.21
C ALA A 20 19.91 -2.75 11.01
N LEU A 21 19.88 -4.08 11.01
CA LEU A 21 20.89 -4.92 11.63
C LEU A 21 22.17 -4.99 10.80
N SER A 22 22.06 -5.09 9.46
CA SER A 22 23.19 -5.19 8.55
C SER A 22 24.12 -3.96 8.60
N GLU A 23 23.63 -2.82 9.07
CA GLU A 23 24.46 -1.62 9.31
C GLU A 23 25.53 -1.81 10.39
N PHE A 24 25.38 -2.82 11.24
CA PHE A 24 26.38 -3.19 12.27
C PHE A 24 27.32 -4.31 11.80
N ASP A 25 27.15 -4.82 10.60
CA ASP A 25 28.02 -5.85 10.04
C ASP A 25 29.37 -5.27 9.60
N ALA A 26 30.35 -6.16 9.50
CA ALA A 26 31.66 -5.77 9.01
C ALA A 26 31.60 -5.46 7.51
N GLN A 27 32.16 -4.33 7.12
CA GLN A 27 32.26 -3.91 5.74
C GLN A 27 33.72 -4.03 5.28
N TRP A 28 33.94 -4.71 4.18
CA TRP A 28 35.23 -4.77 3.52
C TRP A 28 35.18 -3.95 2.23
N LYS A 29 36.07 -2.98 2.12
CA LYS A 29 36.24 -2.12 0.94
C LYS A 29 37.63 -2.30 0.39
N ASN A 30 37.73 -2.56 -0.90
CA ASN A 30 38.96 -2.57 -1.65
C ASN A 30 38.87 -1.55 -2.76
N LEU A 31 39.91 -0.75 -2.88
CA LEU A 31 40.09 0.17 -3.98
C LEU A 31 41.46 -0.14 -4.60
N LEU A 32 41.46 -0.60 -5.84
CA LEU A 32 42.64 -0.75 -6.65
C LEU A 32 42.58 0.30 -7.75
N SER A 33 43.57 1.19 -7.79
CA SER A 33 43.72 2.17 -8.84
C SER A 33 45.09 2.02 -9.49
N SER A 34 45.13 2.08 -10.81
CA SER A 34 46.36 2.10 -11.59
C SER A 34 46.30 3.33 -12.49
N GLU A 35 47.29 4.17 -12.37
CA GLU A 35 47.40 5.39 -13.13
C GLU A 35 48.66 5.35 -14.00
N HIS A 36 48.53 5.59 -15.27
CA HIS A 36 49.66 5.76 -16.19
C HIS A 36 49.70 7.22 -16.64
N THR A 37 50.82 7.89 -16.32
CA THR A 37 51.01 9.28 -16.67
C THR A 37 51.99 9.37 -17.86
N ASP A 38 51.58 10.06 -18.93
CA ASP A 38 52.44 10.45 -20.04
C ASP A 38 52.06 11.88 -20.44
N ARG A 39 52.89 12.83 -19.97
CA ARG A 39 52.64 14.25 -20.20
C ARG A 39 53.91 15.06 -20.41
N ARG A 40 53.81 16.05 -21.30
CA ARG A 40 54.86 17.04 -21.40
C ARG A 40 54.85 18.02 -20.23
N VAL A 41 55.99 18.26 -19.63
CA VAL A 41 56.15 19.16 -18.48
C VAL A 41 57.11 20.33 -18.89
N ASN A 42 56.74 21.54 -18.50
CA ASN A 42 57.57 22.71 -18.71
C ASN A 42 58.54 22.90 -17.53
N ASN A 43 59.31 21.83 -17.26
CA ASN A 43 60.29 21.81 -16.19
C ASN A 43 61.43 20.85 -16.55
N GLN A 44 62.67 21.33 -16.50
CA GLN A 44 63.84 20.52 -16.86
C GLN A 44 64.23 19.48 -15.78
N PHE A 45 63.74 19.67 -14.55
CA PHE A 45 64.09 18.82 -13.41
C PHE A 45 63.05 17.72 -13.16
N ILE A 46 61.90 17.77 -13.83
CA ILE A 46 60.84 16.80 -13.69
C ILE A 46 60.74 15.96 -14.96
N GLY A 47 60.86 14.64 -14.83
CA GLY A 47 60.83 13.73 -15.94
C GLY A 47 62.15 13.65 -16.70
N ASN A 48 62.13 13.12 -17.93
CA ASN A 48 63.29 13.06 -18.81
C ASN A 48 63.02 13.83 -20.10
N LEU A 49 63.92 14.79 -20.41
CA LEU A 49 63.82 15.61 -21.63
C LEU A 49 62.46 16.33 -21.82
N GLY A 50 61.84 16.79 -20.71
CA GLY A 50 60.60 17.54 -20.75
C GLY A 50 59.35 16.66 -20.91
N THR A 51 59.48 15.34 -20.80
CA THR A 51 58.35 14.39 -20.73
C THR A 51 58.38 13.62 -19.41
N LEU A 52 57.29 13.65 -18.69
CA LEU A 52 57.10 12.83 -17.51
C LEU A 52 56.27 11.62 -17.88
N THR A 53 56.88 10.43 -17.78
CA THR A 53 56.16 9.15 -17.86
C THR A 53 56.26 8.46 -16.52
N GLY A 54 55.11 7.96 -16.03
CA GLY A 54 55.05 7.32 -14.74
C GLY A 54 53.92 6.34 -14.63
N GLN A 55 54.02 5.45 -13.67
CA GLN A 55 53.01 4.54 -13.24
C GLN A 55 52.82 4.64 -11.76
N ARG A 56 51.61 4.75 -11.33
CA ARG A 56 51.20 4.73 -9.92
C ARG A 56 50.13 3.73 -9.69
N ASP A 57 50.40 2.75 -8.84
CA ASP A 57 49.44 1.72 -8.49
C ASP A 57 49.15 1.86 -6.97
N GLN A 58 47.84 1.97 -6.64
CA GLN A 58 47.41 2.09 -5.25
C GLN A 58 46.44 0.96 -4.93
N LEU A 59 46.64 0.32 -3.79
CA LEU A 59 45.74 -0.63 -3.18
C LEU A 59 45.38 -0.14 -1.79
N ASP A 60 44.11 0.23 -1.62
CA ASP A 60 43.50 0.52 -0.33
C ASP A 60 42.53 -0.60 0.05
N SER A 61 42.86 -1.37 1.07
CA SER A 61 42.01 -2.41 1.63
C SER A 61 41.61 -2.03 3.04
N GLN A 62 40.31 -1.93 3.29
CA GLN A 62 39.80 -1.49 4.59
C GLN A 62 38.70 -2.44 5.08
N ILE A 63 38.81 -2.91 6.31
CA ILE A 63 37.76 -3.57 7.04
C ILE A 63 37.28 -2.63 8.13
N SER A 64 36.00 -2.33 8.15
CA SER A 64 35.39 -1.50 9.20
C SER A 64 34.19 -2.20 9.81
N LYS A 65 34.02 -2.07 11.12
CA LYS A 65 32.89 -2.60 11.86
C LYS A 65 32.40 -1.58 12.87
N ARG A 66 31.08 -1.33 12.82
CA ARG A 66 30.41 -0.53 13.85
C ARG A 66 29.78 -1.46 14.88
N THR A 67 29.94 -1.14 16.14
CA THR A 67 29.32 -1.87 17.24
C THR A 67 27.99 -1.24 17.65
N ALA A 68 27.14 -1.99 18.33
CA ALA A 68 25.88 -1.49 18.85
C ALA A 68 26.04 -0.37 19.91
N VAL A 69 27.22 -0.21 20.51
CA VAL A 69 27.54 0.87 21.47
C VAL A 69 27.92 2.16 20.75
N GLY A 70 28.10 2.11 19.42
CA GLY A 70 28.51 3.26 18.60
C GLY A 70 30.00 3.31 18.30
N SER A 71 30.84 2.40 18.82
CA SER A 71 32.27 2.31 18.50
C SER A 71 32.43 1.85 17.04
N ILE A 72 33.48 2.38 16.41
CA ILE A 72 33.87 1.96 15.05
C ILE A 72 35.31 1.45 15.12
N PHE A 73 35.51 0.23 14.70
CA PHE A 73 36.81 -0.37 14.44
C PHE A 73 37.09 -0.29 12.96
N THR A 74 38.28 0.17 12.62
CA THR A 74 38.75 0.19 11.24
C THR A 74 40.18 -0.36 11.19
N LEU A 75 40.39 -1.33 10.34
CA LEU A 75 41.69 -1.86 9.96
C LEU A 75 41.90 -1.52 8.48
N ARG A 76 42.97 -0.78 8.19
CA ARG A 76 43.31 -0.33 6.86
C ARG A 76 44.67 -0.81 6.46
N GLN A 77 44.82 -1.32 5.28
CA GLN A 77 46.08 -1.57 4.58
C GLN A 77 46.15 -0.61 3.40
N HIS A 78 47.22 0.14 3.32
CA HIS A 78 47.51 1.00 2.19
C HIS A 78 48.82 0.51 1.53
N MET A 79 48.79 0.39 0.20
CA MET A 79 49.96 0.08 -0.61
C MET A 79 49.97 1.04 -1.79
N ASP A 80 51.06 1.76 -1.91
CA ASP A 80 51.31 2.70 -3.00
C ASP A 80 52.62 2.29 -3.68
N PHE A 81 52.55 2.06 -4.99
CA PHE A 81 53.71 1.83 -5.84
C PHE A 81 53.82 2.99 -6.80
N GLU A 82 54.96 3.64 -6.87
CA GLU A 82 55.24 4.75 -7.76
C GLU A 82 56.51 4.47 -8.51
N ARG A 83 56.45 4.67 -9.84
CA ARG A 83 57.57 4.61 -10.74
C ARG A 83 57.45 5.75 -11.76
N ASP A 84 58.51 6.55 -11.91
CA ASP A 84 58.56 7.54 -12.94
C ASP A 84 59.94 7.56 -13.61
N ASN A 85 60.05 8.34 -14.71
CA ASN A 85 61.28 8.46 -15.51
C ASN A 85 62.16 9.60 -15.08
N ASN A 86 61.99 10.11 -13.85
CA ASN A 86 62.83 11.20 -13.34
C ASN A 86 64.26 10.69 -13.11
N LEU A 87 65.24 11.36 -13.72
CA LEU A 87 66.67 10.98 -13.59
C LEU A 87 67.21 11.22 -12.18
N ALA A 88 66.54 12.00 -11.34
CA ALA A 88 66.91 12.26 -9.96
C ALA A 88 66.42 11.18 -9.00
N ASN A 89 65.64 10.19 -9.47
CA ASN A 89 65.13 9.13 -8.64
C ASN A 89 66.25 8.20 -8.15
N GLN A 90 66.30 8.01 -6.83
CA GLN A 90 67.21 7.08 -6.20
C GLN A 90 66.92 5.61 -6.58
N PHE A 91 65.64 5.29 -6.84
CA PHE A 91 65.18 3.98 -7.22
C PHE A 91 64.48 4.03 -8.60
N PRO A 92 65.20 3.92 -9.73
CA PRO A 92 64.62 4.01 -11.07
C PRO A 92 63.61 2.89 -11.38
N GLY A 93 63.61 1.76 -10.63
CA GLY A 93 62.67 0.67 -10.76
C GLY A 93 61.35 0.92 -10.10
N GLY A 94 61.19 2.02 -9.37
CA GLY A 94 60.01 2.36 -8.57
C GLY A 94 60.23 2.11 -7.07
N ALA A 95 59.36 2.69 -6.26
CA ALA A 95 59.35 2.56 -4.81
C ALA A 95 57.96 2.15 -4.34
N SER A 96 57.88 1.26 -3.37
CA SER A 96 56.62 0.83 -2.76
C SER A 96 56.55 1.33 -1.32
N THR A 97 55.43 1.92 -0.94
CA THR A 97 55.11 2.27 0.43
C THR A 97 53.95 1.42 0.91
N VAL A 98 54.16 0.68 2.01
CA VAL A 98 53.12 -0.14 2.60
C VAL A 98 53.00 0.20 4.08
N TYR A 99 51.75 0.49 4.50
CA TYR A 99 51.48 0.67 5.92
C TYR A 99 50.16 0.09 6.33
N TYR A 100 50.06 -0.27 7.60
CA TYR A 100 48.87 -0.78 8.24
C TYR A 100 48.42 0.21 9.31
N GLU A 101 47.13 0.50 9.33
CA GLU A 101 46.54 1.41 10.29
C GLU A 101 45.40 0.72 11.02
N GLY A 102 45.37 0.76 12.34
CA GLY A 102 44.29 0.34 13.19
C GLY A 102 43.67 1.54 13.89
N GLU A 103 42.40 1.79 13.65
CA GLU A 103 41.67 2.91 14.27
C GLU A 103 40.55 2.36 15.15
N LEU A 104 40.46 2.86 16.40
CA LEU A 104 39.30 2.67 17.26
C LEU A 104 38.71 4.05 17.57
N ARG A 105 37.49 4.30 17.10
CA ARG A 105 36.75 5.52 17.38
C ARG A 105 35.60 5.21 18.33
N GLN A 106 35.66 5.70 19.56
CA GLN A 106 34.67 5.53 20.60
C GLN A 106 33.98 6.88 20.90
N PRO A 107 32.68 7.06 20.59
CA PRO A 107 31.95 8.22 21.05
C PRO A 107 31.73 8.13 22.57
N LEU A 108 31.97 9.23 23.27
CA LEU A 108 31.82 9.29 24.73
C LEU A 108 30.52 9.96 25.18
N LEU A 109 29.99 10.87 24.38
CA LEU A 109 28.80 11.65 24.69
C LEU A 109 27.72 11.49 23.61
N HIS A 110 27.79 12.25 22.53
CA HIS A 110 26.84 12.16 21.44
C HIS A 110 27.07 10.87 20.66
N ARG A 111 25.97 10.14 20.37
CA ARG A 111 25.98 8.82 19.69
C ARG A 111 26.64 7.68 20.49
N ALA A 112 26.90 7.89 21.79
CA ALA A 112 27.34 6.81 22.66
C ALA A 112 26.13 6.05 23.24
N GLY A 113 26.36 4.76 23.50
CA GLY A 113 25.41 3.91 24.22
C GLY A 113 24.51 3.05 23.33
N LEU A 114 24.14 1.91 23.89
CA LEU A 114 23.34 0.89 23.21
C LEU A 114 21.93 1.40 22.85
N ASP A 115 21.27 2.05 23.80
CA ASP A 115 19.88 2.49 23.62
C ASP A 115 19.77 3.55 22.52
N PHE A 116 20.70 4.51 22.51
CA PHE A 116 20.73 5.53 21.48
C PHE A 116 20.89 4.90 20.08
N ASN A 117 21.87 4.01 19.90
CA ASN A 117 22.15 3.41 18.58
C ASN A 117 21.06 2.44 18.12
N ARG A 118 20.35 1.78 19.03
CA ARG A 118 19.20 0.93 18.70
C ARG A 118 17.99 1.72 18.23
N ILE A 119 17.82 2.95 18.71
CA ILE A 119 16.70 3.85 18.33
C ILE A 119 17.10 4.70 17.13
N ALA A 120 18.18 5.47 17.25
CA ALA A 120 18.61 6.42 16.23
C ALA A 120 19.22 5.72 15.02
N GLY A 121 19.88 4.57 15.24
CA GLY A 121 20.62 3.86 14.20
C GLY A 121 21.90 4.56 13.80
N PRO A 122 22.60 4.04 12.79
CA PRO A 122 23.90 4.51 12.36
C PRO A 122 23.87 5.76 11.47
N SER A 123 22.69 6.30 11.14
CA SER A 123 22.59 7.46 10.25
C SER A 123 23.46 8.62 10.70
N SER A 124 24.21 9.19 9.77
CA SER A 124 25.04 10.39 10.02
C SER A 124 24.22 11.68 9.95
N THR A 125 23.02 11.63 9.39
CA THR A 125 22.16 12.80 9.21
C THR A 125 21.37 13.10 10.49
N PRO A 126 21.49 14.28 11.09
CA PRO A 126 20.70 14.66 12.25
C PRO A 126 19.20 14.61 11.95
N GLY A 127 18.41 14.06 12.89
CA GLY A 127 16.95 13.94 12.75
C GLY A 127 16.48 12.75 11.91
N THR A 128 17.37 11.97 11.31
CA THR A 128 17.03 10.74 10.61
C THR A 128 17.26 9.54 11.51
N PHE A 129 16.16 8.87 11.90
CA PHE A 129 16.20 7.69 12.76
C PHE A 129 15.87 6.45 11.95
N ASN A 130 16.82 5.51 11.89
CA ASN A 130 16.71 4.24 11.18
C ASN A 130 17.16 3.03 12.01
N GLY A 131 17.13 3.16 13.32
CA GLY A 131 17.54 2.09 14.23
C GLY A 131 16.60 0.89 14.23
N VAL A 132 17.09 -0.24 14.74
CA VAL A 132 16.38 -1.53 14.78
C VAL A 132 15.02 -1.43 15.48
N LEU A 133 14.91 -0.63 16.56
CA LEU A 133 13.65 -0.45 17.27
C LEU A 133 12.61 0.29 16.42
N VAL A 134 13.03 1.28 15.64
CA VAL A 134 12.15 2.00 14.72
C VAL A 134 11.70 1.09 13.58
N ALA A 135 12.58 0.23 13.05
CA ALA A 135 12.25 -0.76 12.05
C ALA A 135 11.21 -1.76 12.57
N ARG A 136 11.38 -2.30 13.79
CA ARG A 136 10.39 -3.18 14.44
C ARG A 136 9.02 -2.52 14.61
N ILE A 137 8.99 -1.26 15.07
CA ILE A 137 7.72 -0.53 15.19
C ILE A 137 7.03 -0.37 13.83
N ARG A 138 7.77 -0.23 12.73
CA ARG A 138 7.19 -0.21 11.38
C ARG A 138 6.54 -1.55 11.01
N THR A 139 7.16 -2.67 11.36
CA THR A 139 6.58 -4.00 11.19
C THR A 139 5.30 -4.15 12.02
N ASP A 140 5.29 -3.70 13.29
CA ASP A 140 4.10 -3.73 14.15
C ASP A 140 2.96 -2.86 13.60
N ILE A 141 3.27 -1.70 13.01
CA ILE A 141 2.29 -0.85 12.33
C ILE A 141 1.71 -1.59 11.12
N SER A 142 2.54 -2.21 10.28
CA SER A 142 2.11 -2.98 9.10
C SER A 142 1.20 -4.15 9.49
N LEU A 143 1.54 -4.87 10.57
CA LEU A 143 0.68 -5.92 11.13
C LEU A 143 -0.69 -5.38 11.56
N THR A 144 -0.71 -4.25 12.24
CA THR A 144 -1.95 -3.60 12.67
C THR A 144 -2.78 -3.11 11.48
N ASP A 145 -2.13 -2.60 10.42
CA ASP A 145 -2.79 -2.20 9.18
C ASP A 145 -3.42 -3.39 8.44
N PHE A 146 -2.76 -4.56 8.49
CA PHE A 146 -3.33 -5.81 7.98
C PHE A 146 -4.59 -6.22 8.77
N GLU A 147 -4.54 -6.19 10.11
CA GLU A 147 -5.72 -6.50 10.95
C GLU A 147 -6.91 -5.58 10.65
N ILE A 148 -6.66 -4.26 10.48
CA ILE A 148 -7.68 -3.29 10.07
C ILE A 148 -8.24 -3.67 8.70
N GLY A 149 -7.39 -3.99 7.74
CA GLY A 149 -7.80 -4.38 6.39
C GLY A 149 -8.66 -5.63 6.35
N VAL A 150 -8.34 -6.65 7.16
CA VAL A 150 -9.16 -7.88 7.27
C VAL A 150 -10.54 -7.56 7.85
N ARG A 151 -10.60 -6.78 8.94
CA ARG A 151 -11.87 -6.38 9.55
C ARG A 151 -12.73 -5.59 8.55
N ASP A 152 -12.14 -4.63 7.85
CA ASP A 152 -12.86 -3.81 6.88
C ASP A 152 -13.33 -4.65 5.69
N LEU A 153 -12.56 -5.66 5.26
CA LEU A 153 -13.00 -6.61 4.24
C LEU A 153 -14.23 -7.40 4.69
N VAL A 154 -14.21 -7.96 5.89
CA VAL A 154 -15.35 -8.71 6.44
C VAL A 154 -16.60 -7.82 6.50
N SER A 155 -16.47 -6.61 7.06
CA SER A 155 -17.58 -5.65 7.13
C SER A 155 -18.11 -5.25 5.74
N ASN A 156 -17.23 -5.09 4.75
CA ASN A 156 -17.64 -4.79 3.38
C ASN A 156 -18.38 -5.97 2.72
N VAL A 157 -17.97 -7.22 2.99
CA VAL A 157 -18.66 -8.41 2.50
C VAL A 157 -20.05 -8.53 3.15
N GLU A 158 -20.16 -8.32 4.47
CA GLU A 158 -21.44 -8.32 5.17
C GLU A 158 -22.39 -7.24 4.62
N ASN A 159 -21.91 -6.02 4.44
CA ASN A 159 -22.71 -4.94 3.85
C ASN A 159 -23.17 -5.28 2.42
N ALA A 160 -22.28 -5.82 1.59
CA ALA A 160 -22.64 -6.22 0.23
C ALA A 160 -23.63 -7.40 0.20
N TYR A 161 -23.56 -8.31 1.18
CA TYR A 161 -24.53 -9.39 1.35
C TYR A 161 -25.93 -8.83 1.68
N TRP A 162 -26.04 -7.88 2.60
CA TRP A 162 -27.33 -7.27 2.96
C TRP A 162 -27.86 -6.34 1.86
N ASP A 163 -26.99 -5.65 1.11
CA ASP A 163 -27.38 -4.91 -0.09
C ASP A 163 -28.00 -5.83 -1.14
N LEU A 164 -27.41 -7.02 -1.34
CA LEU A 164 -27.93 -8.03 -2.26
C LEU A 164 -29.26 -8.60 -1.76
N TYR A 165 -29.36 -8.90 -0.47
CA TYR A 165 -30.62 -9.36 0.15
C TYR A 165 -31.75 -8.36 -0.08
N TYR A 166 -31.48 -7.08 0.20
CA TYR A 166 -32.44 -6.00 -0.04
C TYR A 166 -32.87 -5.92 -1.50
N SER A 167 -31.94 -6.03 -2.43
CA SER A 167 -32.24 -6.01 -3.88
C SER A 167 -33.15 -7.14 -4.32
N TYR A 168 -32.99 -8.34 -3.79
CA TYR A 168 -33.90 -9.46 -4.06
C TYR A 168 -35.31 -9.21 -3.48
N ARG A 169 -35.40 -8.64 -2.28
CA ARG A 169 -36.70 -8.31 -1.67
C ARG A 169 -37.42 -7.19 -2.40
N ASP A 170 -36.69 -6.18 -2.86
CA ASP A 170 -37.23 -5.11 -3.71
C ASP A 170 -37.75 -5.65 -5.04
N LEU A 171 -36.99 -6.55 -5.67
CA LEU A 171 -37.37 -7.22 -6.88
C LEU A 171 -38.67 -8.03 -6.67
N ASP A 172 -38.73 -8.84 -5.60
CA ASP A 172 -39.93 -9.66 -5.30
C ASP A 172 -41.17 -8.77 -5.08
N ALA A 173 -41.02 -7.62 -4.41
CA ALA A 173 -42.10 -6.64 -4.21
C ALA A 173 -42.58 -6.03 -5.53
N LYS A 174 -41.68 -5.67 -6.44
CA LYS A 174 -42.01 -5.10 -7.75
C LYS A 174 -42.63 -6.11 -8.68
N ILE A 175 -42.20 -7.38 -8.66
CA ILE A 175 -42.85 -8.46 -9.41
C ILE A 175 -44.30 -8.60 -8.97
N ARG A 176 -44.58 -8.64 -7.66
CA ARG A 176 -45.96 -8.70 -7.14
C ARG A 176 -46.79 -7.50 -7.55
N ALA A 177 -46.21 -6.30 -7.49
CA ALA A 177 -46.91 -5.08 -7.93
C ALA A 177 -47.26 -5.12 -9.43
N ARG A 178 -46.32 -5.57 -10.28
CA ARG A 178 -46.55 -5.79 -11.72
C ARG A 178 -47.67 -6.82 -11.97
N ASP A 179 -47.61 -7.96 -11.28
CA ASP A 179 -48.61 -9.00 -11.47
C ASP A 179 -50.03 -8.54 -11.07
N THR A 180 -50.14 -7.79 -9.97
CA THR A 180 -51.41 -7.15 -9.56
C THR A 180 -51.89 -6.12 -10.57
N ALA A 181 -50.97 -5.32 -11.14
CA ALA A 181 -51.34 -4.37 -12.20
C ALA A 181 -51.80 -5.09 -13.48
N LEU A 182 -51.18 -6.21 -13.83
CA LEU A 182 -51.59 -7.06 -14.95
C LEU A 182 -53.01 -7.62 -14.79
N GLU A 183 -53.31 -8.13 -13.58
CA GLU A 183 -54.66 -8.62 -13.28
C GLU A 183 -55.71 -7.49 -13.37
N THR A 184 -55.35 -6.30 -12.86
CA THR A 184 -56.22 -5.13 -12.95
C THR A 184 -56.44 -4.69 -14.38
N TRP A 185 -55.40 -4.64 -15.20
CA TRP A 185 -55.52 -4.31 -16.62
C TRP A 185 -56.40 -5.31 -17.35
N ARG A 186 -56.15 -6.60 -17.19
CA ARG A 186 -56.97 -7.68 -17.82
C ARG A 186 -58.46 -7.58 -17.45
N ARG A 187 -58.78 -7.23 -16.19
CA ARG A 187 -60.12 -7.00 -15.73
C ARG A 187 -60.79 -5.81 -16.44
N ILE A 188 -60.07 -4.69 -16.51
CA ILE A 188 -60.57 -3.47 -17.17
C ILE A 188 -60.72 -3.69 -18.68
N GLU A 189 -59.78 -4.38 -19.31
CA GLU A 189 -59.85 -4.75 -20.74
C GLU A 189 -61.07 -5.60 -21.04
N ALA A 190 -61.36 -6.61 -20.22
CA ALA A 190 -62.56 -7.46 -20.37
C ALA A 190 -63.86 -6.64 -20.21
N LEU A 191 -63.89 -5.66 -19.29
CA LEU A 191 -65.03 -4.74 -19.15
C LEU A 191 -65.15 -3.81 -20.35
N ASN A 192 -64.07 -3.34 -20.92
CA ASN A 192 -64.05 -2.51 -22.13
C ASN A 192 -64.60 -3.30 -23.33
N GLN A 193 -64.15 -4.54 -23.57
CA GLN A 193 -64.63 -5.39 -24.65
C GLN A 193 -66.14 -5.73 -24.56
N THR A 194 -66.68 -5.80 -23.34
CA THR A 194 -68.08 -6.06 -23.09
C THR A 194 -68.95 -4.82 -23.00
N GLY A 195 -68.37 -3.59 -23.14
CA GLY A 195 -69.07 -2.34 -23.06
C GLY A 195 -69.70 -2.03 -21.68
N ARG A 196 -69.21 -2.69 -20.62
CA ARG A 196 -69.68 -2.49 -19.23
C ARG A 196 -69.07 -1.27 -18.57
N ARG A 197 -69.83 -0.71 -17.64
CA ARG A 197 -69.39 0.41 -16.82
C ARG A 197 -68.09 0.05 -16.05
N GLY A 198 -67.05 0.89 -16.12
CA GLY A 198 -65.76 0.66 -15.58
C GLY A 198 -64.70 0.26 -16.60
N GLY A 199 -65.08 -0.07 -17.85
CA GLY A 199 -64.23 -0.40 -18.97
C GLY A 199 -64.08 0.74 -19.97
N GLU A 200 -64.15 2.02 -19.52
CA GLU A 200 -63.93 3.18 -20.39
C GLU A 200 -62.48 3.18 -20.93
N ALA A 201 -62.30 3.56 -22.22
CA ALA A 201 -61.04 3.52 -22.93
C ALA A 201 -59.88 4.27 -22.17
N GLU A 202 -60.22 5.33 -21.46
CA GLU A 202 -59.28 6.07 -20.63
C GLU A 202 -58.75 5.21 -19.46
N LYS A 203 -59.62 4.43 -18.81
CA LYS A 203 -59.25 3.55 -17.70
C LYS A 203 -58.42 2.39 -18.17
N GLU A 204 -58.76 1.83 -19.35
CA GLU A 204 -57.95 0.78 -19.98
C GLU A 204 -56.52 1.30 -20.28
N ALA A 205 -56.41 2.45 -20.92
CA ALA A 205 -55.14 3.09 -21.25
C ALA A 205 -54.28 3.40 -19.98
N GLN A 206 -54.92 3.87 -18.91
CA GLN A 206 -54.26 4.13 -17.63
C GLN A 206 -53.80 2.84 -16.97
N ALA A 207 -54.60 1.79 -16.96
CA ALA A 207 -54.22 0.51 -16.38
C ALA A 207 -53.06 -0.16 -17.16
N ARG A 208 -53.08 -0.03 -18.49
CA ARG A 208 -52.01 -0.49 -19.37
C ARG A 208 -50.72 0.25 -19.16
N GLU A 209 -50.78 1.58 -19.05
CA GLU A 209 -49.59 2.43 -18.70
C GLU A 209 -48.99 2.02 -17.37
N GLN A 210 -49.84 1.80 -16.36
CA GLN A 210 -49.39 1.40 -15.04
C GLN A 210 -48.72 0.02 -15.05
N TYR A 211 -49.21 -0.95 -15.80
CA TYR A 211 -48.55 -2.25 -15.98
C TYR A 211 -47.16 -2.11 -16.59
N TYR A 212 -47.05 -1.39 -17.71
CA TYR A 212 -45.74 -1.21 -18.36
C TYR A 212 -44.75 -0.40 -17.49
N ARG A 213 -45.23 0.50 -16.67
CA ARG A 213 -44.41 1.21 -15.70
C ARG A 213 -43.84 0.27 -14.65
N PHE A 214 -44.65 -0.63 -14.08
CA PHE A 214 -44.18 -1.64 -13.15
C PHE A 214 -43.26 -2.66 -13.80
N GLU A 215 -43.50 -3.01 -15.06
CA GLU A 215 -42.60 -3.88 -15.84
C GLU A 215 -41.20 -3.21 -15.99
N ALA A 216 -41.16 -1.93 -16.30
CA ALA A 216 -39.92 -1.19 -16.35
C ALA A 216 -39.21 -1.12 -14.97
N ASP A 217 -39.96 -0.95 -13.88
CA ASP A 217 -39.41 -0.97 -12.51
C ASP A 217 -38.85 -2.35 -12.15
N VAL A 218 -39.41 -3.47 -12.64
CA VAL A 218 -38.86 -4.81 -12.47
C VAL A 218 -37.52 -4.95 -13.20
N GLN A 219 -37.46 -4.49 -14.46
CA GLN A 219 -36.22 -4.52 -15.24
C GLN A 219 -35.11 -3.65 -14.59
N ASP A 220 -35.46 -2.47 -14.08
CA ASP A 220 -34.57 -1.59 -13.36
C ASP A 220 -34.05 -2.23 -12.06
N SER A 221 -34.90 -3.02 -11.36
CA SER A 221 -34.48 -3.74 -10.17
C SER A 221 -33.54 -4.90 -10.46
N LEU A 222 -33.64 -5.51 -11.61
CA LEU A 222 -32.73 -6.58 -12.04
C LEU A 222 -31.37 -6.00 -12.50
N ALA A 223 -31.41 -5.08 -13.47
CA ALA A 223 -30.23 -4.59 -14.15
C ALA A 223 -29.55 -3.42 -13.42
N GLY A 224 -30.32 -2.67 -12.64
CA GLY A 224 -29.93 -1.38 -12.10
C GLY A 224 -30.32 -0.25 -13.04
N ARG A 225 -30.63 0.91 -12.46
CA ARG A 225 -30.98 2.12 -13.19
C ARG A 225 -29.85 3.13 -13.11
N PRO A 226 -29.25 3.55 -14.24
CA PRO A 226 -28.34 4.68 -14.23
C PRO A 226 -29.14 5.94 -13.89
N LEU A 227 -28.77 6.63 -12.80
CA LEU A 227 -29.32 7.96 -12.54
C LEU A 227 -28.70 8.93 -13.53
N ASP A 228 -29.54 9.56 -14.34
CA ASP A 228 -29.14 10.71 -15.13
C ASP A 228 -28.77 11.83 -14.15
N GLY A 229 -27.54 12.30 -14.21
CA GLY A 229 -27.07 13.40 -13.39
C GLY A 229 -27.94 14.64 -13.62
N THR A 230 -28.15 15.41 -12.57
CA THR A 230 -28.84 16.71 -12.63
C THR A 230 -28.19 17.60 -13.70
N ARG A 231 -28.96 18.12 -14.63
CA ARG A 231 -28.48 19.12 -15.58
C ARG A 231 -28.14 20.40 -14.79
N THR A 232 -26.91 20.85 -14.89
CA THR A 232 -26.52 22.17 -14.42
C THR A 232 -27.14 23.25 -15.32
N ASN A 233 -27.28 24.49 -14.83
CA ASN A 233 -27.79 25.63 -15.59
C ASN A 233 -27.06 25.86 -16.94
N ASN A 234 -25.87 25.34 -17.11
CA ASN A 234 -25.07 25.44 -18.34
C ASN A 234 -25.30 24.26 -19.33
N GLY A 235 -26.29 23.40 -19.06
CA GLY A 235 -26.57 22.25 -19.92
C GLY A 235 -25.53 21.12 -19.84
N SER A 236 -24.48 21.26 -19.05
CA SER A 236 -23.51 20.19 -18.81
C SER A 236 -24.06 19.16 -17.81
N ARG A 237 -23.90 17.89 -18.12
CA ARG A 237 -24.18 16.79 -17.18
C ARG A 237 -23.02 16.72 -16.17
N GLY A 238 -23.14 17.48 -15.08
CA GLY A 238 -22.20 17.41 -13.97
C GLY A 238 -22.87 16.73 -12.78
N GLY A 239 -22.19 15.83 -12.13
CA GLY A 239 -22.65 15.20 -10.89
C GLY A 239 -22.19 13.75 -10.77
N THR A 240 -22.08 13.27 -9.55
CA THR A 240 -21.75 11.90 -9.22
C THR A 240 -22.93 11.01 -9.64
N PHE A 241 -22.77 10.27 -10.72
CA PHE A 241 -23.74 9.28 -11.17
C PHE A 241 -23.74 8.09 -10.21
N ARG A 242 -24.58 8.12 -9.19
CA ARG A 242 -24.95 6.93 -8.45
C ARG A 242 -26.19 6.34 -9.13
N GLY A 243 -26.00 5.31 -9.94
CA GLY A 243 -27.10 4.46 -10.36
C GLY A 243 -27.71 3.76 -9.15
N LEU A 244 -29.01 3.45 -9.22
CA LEU A 244 -29.62 2.51 -8.27
C LEU A 244 -29.11 1.12 -8.65
N PRO A 245 -28.35 0.44 -7.77
CA PRO A 245 -27.82 -0.88 -8.09
C PRO A 245 -28.97 -1.90 -8.13
N GLY A 246 -29.06 -2.65 -9.21
CA GLY A 246 -29.95 -3.80 -9.30
C GLY A 246 -29.32 -5.06 -8.72
N VAL A 247 -30.09 -6.17 -8.75
CA VAL A 247 -29.64 -7.48 -8.26
C VAL A 247 -28.32 -7.89 -8.90
N PHE A 248 -28.18 -7.76 -10.22
CA PHE A 248 -26.96 -8.15 -10.93
C PHE A 248 -25.73 -7.31 -10.52
N VAL A 249 -25.91 -6.03 -10.25
CA VAL A 249 -24.83 -5.15 -9.84
C VAL A 249 -24.35 -5.49 -8.43
N ASN A 250 -25.29 -5.69 -7.50
CA ASN A 250 -24.96 -6.05 -6.12
C ASN A 250 -24.35 -7.46 -6.02
N GLU A 251 -24.84 -8.40 -6.83
CA GLU A 251 -24.28 -9.76 -6.89
C GLU A 251 -22.82 -9.74 -7.41
N ARG A 252 -22.54 -9.00 -8.47
CA ARG A 252 -21.17 -8.85 -8.99
C ARG A 252 -20.27 -8.15 -8.00
N ARG A 253 -20.77 -7.15 -7.28
CA ARG A 253 -20.02 -6.47 -6.21
C ARG A 253 -19.64 -7.43 -5.09
N LEU A 254 -20.58 -8.30 -4.67
CA LEU A 254 -20.31 -9.32 -3.65
C LEU A 254 -19.27 -10.34 -4.15
N ARG A 255 -19.38 -10.82 -5.39
CA ARG A 255 -18.38 -11.71 -5.99
C ARG A 255 -16.97 -11.07 -6.01
N LEU A 256 -16.90 -9.81 -6.41
CA LEU A 256 -15.64 -9.07 -6.46
C LEU A 256 -14.98 -8.98 -5.08
N LEU A 257 -15.76 -8.68 -4.03
CA LEU A 257 -15.25 -8.61 -2.66
C LEU A 257 -14.77 -9.96 -2.13
N MET A 258 -15.46 -11.06 -2.51
CA MET A 258 -15.08 -12.42 -2.13
C MET A 258 -14.01 -13.04 -3.04
N ASN A 259 -13.55 -12.31 -4.07
CA ASN A 259 -12.63 -12.81 -5.09
C ASN A 259 -13.16 -14.08 -5.81
N ILE A 260 -14.47 -14.14 -6.05
CA ILE A 260 -15.11 -15.21 -6.80
C ILE A 260 -15.28 -14.77 -8.26
N GLU A 261 -15.18 -15.70 -9.18
CA GLU A 261 -15.31 -15.45 -10.60
C GLU A 261 -16.62 -14.70 -10.94
N ALA A 262 -16.48 -13.60 -11.72
CA ALA A 262 -17.59 -12.70 -12.02
C ALA A 262 -18.63 -13.32 -12.98
N HIS A 263 -18.26 -14.32 -13.74
CA HIS A 263 -19.06 -14.98 -14.77
C HIS A 263 -19.35 -16.44 -14.36
N GLY A 264 -20.25 -16.62 -13.40
CA GLY A 264 -20.73 -17.95 -13.04
C GLY A 264 -22.11 -18.20 -13.61
N ASP A 265 -22.41 -19.44 -13.99
CA ASP A 265 -23.73 -19.87 -14.49
C ASP A 265 -24.84 -19.79 -13.43
N ARG A 266 -24.51 -19.53 -12.18
CA ARG A 266 -25.42 -19.46 -11.04
C ARG A 266 -25.33 -18.13 -10.34
N LEU A 267 -26.48 -17.49 -10.09
CA LEU A 267 -26.57 -16.29 -9.27
C LEU A 267 -26.47 -16.64 -7.77
N ILE A 268 -25.76 -15.82 -7.03
CA ILE A 268 -25.72 -15.91 -5.57
C ILE A 268 -27.03 -15.36 -5.03
N ARG A 269 -27.73 -16.16 -4.22
CA ARG A 269 -28.95 -15.74 -3.53
C ARG A 269 -28.74 -15.83 -2.04
N PRO A 270 -28.92 -14.72 -1.27
CA PRO A 270 -28.88 -14.74 0.19
C PRO A 270 -29.94 -15.68 0.76
N ALA A 271 -29.56 -16.51 1.72
CA ALA A 271 -30.45 -17.50 2.35
C ALA A 271 -30.99 -17.05 3.69
N GLU A 272 -30.23 -16.21 4.41
CA GLU A 272 -30.58 -15.79 5.78
C GLU A 272 -31.41 -14.51 5.77
N GLU A 273 -32.36 -14.44 6.72
CA GLU A 273 -33.16 -13.23 6.95
C GLU A 273 -32.50 -12.35 8.03
N PRO A 274 -32.58 -11.01 7.90
CA PRO A 274 -32.04 -10.12 8.89
C PRO A 274 -32.79 -10.28 10.22
N SER A 275 -32.03 -10.26 11.32
CA SER A 275 -32.64 -10.27 12.65
C SER A 275 -33.40 -8.95 12.90
N CYS A 276 -34.67 -9.06 13.23
CA CYS A 276 -35.52 -7.93 13.62
C CYS A 276 -35.53 -7.69 15.16
N ALA A 277 -34.64 -8.35 15.89
CA ALA A 277 -34.55 -8.16 17.35
C ALA A 277 -34.07 -6.75 17.69
N ALA A 278 -34.71 -6.14 18.69
CA ALA A 278 -34.24 -4.87 19.25
C ALA A 278 -32.89 -5.08 19.95
N ILE A 279 -31.85 -4.41 19.45
CA ILE A 279 -30.51 -4.49 20.02
C ILE A 279 -30.31 -3.29 20.94
N THR A 280 -30.06 -3.55 22.24
CA THR A 280 -29.64 -2.53 23.19
C THR A 280 -28.14 -2.63 23.43
N PHE A 281 -27.44 -1.51 23.31
CA PHE A 281 -25.99 -1.47 23.54
C PHE A 281 -25.69 -0.98 24.96
N ASP A 282 -24.87 -1.73 25.69
CA ASP A 282 -24.15 -1.18 26.83
C ASP A 282 -23.04 -0.25 26.30
N TRP A 283 -23.34 1.04 26.32
CA TRP A 283 -22.43 2.06 25.79
C TRP A 283 -21.12 2.15 26.58
N GLN A 284 -21.18 1.98 27.93
CA GLN A 284 -19.98 2.05 28.76
C GLN A 284 -19.06 0.85 28.53
N GLY A 285 -19.64 -0.35 28.51
CA GLY A 285 -18.89 -1.57 28.17
C GLY A 285 -18.31 -1.54 26.77
N ALA A 286 -19.08 -1.12 25.77
CA ALA A 286 -18.63 -0.99 24.39
C ALA A 286 -17.49 0.04 24.24
N ALA A 287 -17.55 1.17 24.95
CA ALA A 287 -16.50 2.17 24.95
C ALA A 287 -15.21 1.67 25.60
N ALA A 288 -15.32 0.94 26.73
CA ALA A 288 -14.17 0.34 27.39
C ALA A 288 -13.49 -0.72 26.50
N ASP A 289 -14.26 -1.59 25.86
CA ASP A 289 -13.75 -2.57 24.89
C ASP A 289 -13.11 -1.90 23.67
N ALA A 290 -13.70 -0.85 23.15
CA ALA A 290 -13.12 -0.09 22.04
C ALA A 290 -11.77 0.51 22.42
N LEU A 291 -11.62 1.12 23.60
CA LEU A 291 -10.37 1.67 24.08
C LEU A 291 -9.29 0.60 24.31
N ALA A 292 -9.68 -0.60 24.71
CA ALA A 292 -8.77 -1.70 24.98
C ALA A 292 -8.31 -2.44 23.71
N ARG A 293 -9.23 -2.69 22.77
CA ARG A 293 -9.03 -3.64 21.67
C ARG A 293 -8.96 -3.02 20.26
N ARG A 294 -9.31 -1.74 20.12
CA ARG A 294 -9.40 -1.14 18.78
C ARG A 294 -8.04 -1.02 18.08
N CYS A 295 -7.93 -1.63 16.90
CA CYS A 295 -6.69 -1.70 16.14
C CYS A 295 -6.17 -0.31 15.77
N GLU A 296 -7.05 0.65 15.45
CA GLU A 296 -6.67 2.01 15.10
C GLU A 296 -5.99 2.75 16.26
N LEU A 297 -6.44 2.53 17.49
CA LEU A 297 -5.79 3.11 18.68
C LEU A 297 -4.41 2.48 18.91
N ARG A 298 -4.30 1.15 18.72
CA ARG A 298 -3.02 0.44 18.80
C ARG A 298 -2.04 0.97 17.74
N ARG A 299 -2.51 1.14 16.50
CA ARG A 299 -1.72 1.75 15.42
C ARG A 299 -1.23 3.15 15.78
N GLN A 300 -2.10 4.02 16.31
CA GLN A 300 -1.72 5.37 16.72
C GLN A 300 -0.69 5.37 17.86
N ARG A 301 -0.81 4.47 18.83
CA ARG A 301 0.20 4.30 19.89
C ARG A 301 1.57 3.93 19.31
N TRP A 302 1.63 3.03 18.33
CA TRP A 302 2.86 2.69 17.62
C TRP A 302 3.41 3.87 16.82
N GLN A 303 2.56 4.63 16.15
CA GLN A 303 2.99 5.82 15.42
C GLN A 303 3.58 6.90 16.34
N VAL A 304 3.00 7.11 17.52
CA VAL A 304 3.55 8.02 18.54
C VAL A 304 4.91 7.53 19.03
N LYS A 305 5.05 6.22 19.32
CA LYS A 305 6.34 5.64 19.74
C LYS A 305 7.43 5.74 18.66
N ARG A 306 7.03 5.72 17.39
CA ARG A 306 7.98 5.85 16.27
C ARG A 306 8.54 7.26 16.12
N ARG A 307 7.80 8.30 16.50
CA ARG A 307 8.24 9.71 16.45
C ARG A 307 9.18 10.05 17.59
#